data_7f9550a0c8314585f39a6a28c104211d
#
_entry.id   7f9550a0c8314585f39a6a28c104211d
#
_cell.length_a   1.000
_cell.length_b   1.000
_cell.length_c   1.000
_cell.angle_alpha   90.00
_cell.angle_beta   90.00
_cell.angle_gamma   90.00
#
_symmetry.space_group_name_H-M   'P 1'
#
loop_
_entity.id
_entity.type
_entity.pdbx_description
1 polymer ?
#
loop_
_entity_poly.entity_id
_entity_poly.type
_entity_poly.pdbx_seq_one_letter_code
_entity_poly.pdbx_strand_id
1 'polypeptide(L)'
;MRWVDDAGYACASAWAKGPCITEFVGGADFVRPIRPGDLVEVHARLTRTDEASMSLAVEVRSGGIHGAPLQDVVHCVAVYTAVDMDDAPRAVDKWSPETPGDIALAQRAQAHIDAARAAQ
;
A
#
# COMPACT_ATOMS: atom_id res chain seq x y z
N MET A 1 5.08 -7.70 8.72
CA MET A 1 3.89 -8.03 7.93
C MET A 1 4.25 -8.27 6.48
N ARG A 2 4.64 -9.50 6.24
CA ARG A 2 5.10 -9.93 4.92
C ARG A 2 4.02 -9.80 3.85
N TRP A 3 2.77 -10.07 4.18
CA TRP A 3 1.67 -9.98 3.21
C TRP A 3 1.46 -8.56 2.70
N VAL A 4 1.62 -7.58 3.57
CA VAL A 4 1.48 -6.17 3.22
C VAL A 4 2.58 -5.77 2.24
N ASP A 5 3.81 -6.14 2.55
CA ASP A 5 4.95 -5.85 1.68
C ASP A 5 4.85 -6.56 0.34
N ASP A 6 4.48 -7.84 0.33
CA ASP A 6 4.31 -8.62 -0.90
C ASP A 6 3.21 -8.02 -1.80
N ALA A 7 2.07 -7.66 -1.23
CA ALA A 7 0.97 -7.05 -1.98
C ALA A 7 1.34 -5.66 -2.50
N GLY A 8 2.00 -4.86 -1.68
CA GLY A 8 2.48 -3.53 -2.08
C GLY A 8 3.49 -3.60 -3.20
N TYR A 9 4.47 -4.48 -3.08
CA TYR A 9 5.49 -4.68 -4.11
C TYR A 9 4.87 -5.14 -5.44
N ALA A 10 3.93 -6.09 -5.38
CA ALA A 10 3.25 -6.57 -6.58
C ALA A 10 2.49 -5.45 -7.29
N CYS A 11 1.79 -4.60 -6.54
CA CYS A 11 1.07 -3.47 -7.09
C CYS A 11 2.04 -2.44 -7.70
N ALA A 12 3.10 -2.08 -7.00
CA ALA A 12 4.08 -1.10 -7.47
C ALA A 12 4.82 -1.59 -8.71
N SER A 13 5.30 -2.83 -8.69
CA SER A 13 6.05 -3.40 -9.82
C SER A 13 5.18 -3.57 -11.05
N ALA A 14 3.89 -3.87 -10.89
CA ALA A 14 2.94 -3.95 -12.00
C ALA A 14 2.73 -2.59 -12.65
N TRP A 15 2.59 -1.53 -11.87
CA TRP A 15 2.47 -0.16 -12.40
C TRP A 15 3.75 0.29 -13.08
N ALA A 16 4.90 0.08 -12.43
CA ALA A 16 6.21 0.47 -12.93
C ALA A 16 6.68 -0.40 -14.10
N LYS A 17 6.09 -1.56 -14.29
CA LYS A 17 6.49 -2.55 -15.30
C LYS A 17 7.93 -3.02 -15.14
N GLY A 18 8.36 -3.20 -13.91
CA GLY A 18 9.71 -3.64 -13.61
C GLY A 18 10.06 -3.56 -12.13
N PRO A 19 11.33 -3.78 -11.78
CA PRO A 19 11.74 -3.86 -10.39
C PRO A 19 11.62 -2.54 -9.65
N CYS A 20 11.39 -2.65 -8.35
CA CYS A 20 11.27 -1.51 -7.44
C CYS A 20 12.07 -1.77 -6.17
N ILE A 21 12.42 -0.69 -5.48
CA ILE A 21 13.01 -0.75 -4.15
C ILE A 21 11.97 -0.26 -3.15
N THR A 22 11.82 -0.98 -2.04
CA THR A 22 10.96 -0.55 -0.94
C THR A 22 11.66 0.57 -0.17
N GLU A 23 11.06 1.75 -0.15
CA GLU A 23 11.60 2.86 0.63
C GLU A 23 11.00 2.92 2.03
N PHE A 24 9.71 2.59 2.15
CA PHE A 24 8.99 2.74 3.40
C PHE A 24 7.78 1.82 3.43
N VAL A 25 7.56 1.17 4.57
CA VAL A 25 6.33 0.46 4.90
C VAL A 25 5.98 0.77 6.34
N GLY A 26 4.80 1.25 6.59
CA GLY A 26 4.41 1.59 7.96
C GLY A 26 3.06 2.27 8.04
N GLY A 27 2.89 3.10 9.08
CA GLY A 27 1.65 3.84 9.29
C GLY A 27 0.46 2.93 9.59
N ALA A 28 0.67 1.82 10.28
CA ALA A 28 -0.36 0.83 10.48
C ALA A 28 -1.38 1.27 11.53
N ASP A 29 -2.66 1.25 11.17
CA ASP A 29 -3.78 1.40 12.07
C ASP A 29 -4.40 0.02 12.28
N PHE A 30 -4.17 -0.58 13.45
CA PHE A 30 -4.77 -1.86 13.79
C PHE A 30 -6.18 -1.65 14.33
N VAL A 31 -7.15 -2.26 13.66
CA VAL A 31 -8.56 -2.15 14.03
C VAL A 31 -9.02 -3.36 14.85
N ARG A 32 -8.55 -4.56 14.48
CA ARG A 32 -8.93 -5.81 15.16
C ARG A 32 -7.91 -6.90 14.88
N PRO A 33 -7.80 -7.91 15.77
CA PRO A 33 -6.90 -9.04 15.53
C PRO A 33 -7.45 -9.99 14.47
N ILE A 34 -6.53 -10.66 13.77
CA ILE A 34 -6.86 -11.80 12.91
C ILE A 34 -6.90 -13.06 13.79
N ARG A 35 -7.97 -13.84 13.64
CA ARG A 35 -8.14 -15.09 14.38
C ARG A 35 -7.73 -16.28 13.53
N PRO A 36 -7.18 -17.35 14.13
CA PRO A 36 -6.93 -18.58 13.39
C PRO A 36 -8.20 -19.08 12.70
N GLY A 37 -8.09 -19.47 11.44
CA GLY A 37 -9.22 -19.91 10.63
C GLY A 37 -9.96 -18.81 9.90
N ASP A 38 -9.62 -17.52 10.12
CA ASP A 38 -10.21 -16.43 9.38
C ASP A 38 -9.72 -16.44 7.93
N LEU A 39 -10.63 -16.07 7.03
CA LEU A 39 -10.26 -15.73 5.66
C LEU A 39 -9.63 -14.35 5.68
N VAL A 40 -8.48 -14.20 5.02
CA VAL A 40 -7.74 -12.95 4.97
C VAL A 40 -7.65 -12.46 3.54
N GLU A 41 -7.96 -11.18 3.33
CA GLU A 41 -7.88 -10.51 2.04
C GLU A 41 -6.96 -9.31 2.17
N VAL A 42 -6.00 -9.18 1.26
CA VAL A 42 -5.05 -8.07 1.25
C VAL A 42 -5.22 -7.29 -0.06
N HIS A 43 -5.48 -6.00 0.05
CA HIS A 43 -5.63 -5.09 -1.09
C HIS A 43 -4.59 -4.01 -1.07
N ALA A 44 -3.82 -3.88 -2.15
CA ALA A 44 -2.90 -2.77 -2.35
C ALA A 44 -3.46 -1.86 -3.45
N ARG A 45 -3.45 -0.56 -3.20
CA ARG A 45 -3.92 0.46 -4.14
C ARG A 45 -2.92 1.58 -4.27
N LEU A 46 -2.65 1.98 -5.50
CA LEU A 46 -1.85 3.16 -5.77
C LEU A 46 -2.59 4.41 -5.29
N THR A 47 -1.91 5.28 -4.55
CA THR A 47 -2.49 6.52 -4.04
C THR A 47 -1.86 7.77 -4.62
N ARG A 48 -0.60 7.67 -5.06
CA ARG A 48 0.12 8.79 -5.65
C ARG A 48 1.33 8.29 -6.44
N THR A 49 1.68 9.00 -7.48
CA THR A 49 2.96 8.82 -8.17
C THR A 49 3.74 10.12 -8.18
N ASP A 50 5.03 10.03 -7.97
CA ASP A 50 6.00 11.08 -8.25
C ASP A 50 6.85 10.64 -9.43
N GLU A 51 7.95 11.33 -9.73
CA GLU A 51 8.75 11.06 -10.90
C GLU A 51 9.16 9.59 -11.03
N ALA A 52 9.70 9.01 -9.96
CA ALA A 52 10.14 7.61 -9.92
C ALA A 52 9.53 6.83 -8.77
N SER A 53 8.73 7.45 -7.91
CA SER A 53 8.20 6.79 -6.72
C SER A 53 6.69 6.65 -6.76
N MET A 54 6.21 5.66 -6.01
CA MET A 54 4.80 5.32 -5.92
C MET A 54 4.44 5.15 -4.46
N SER A 55 3.37 5.83 -4.05
CA SER A 55 2.79 5.65 -2.71
C SER A 55 1.55 4.79 -2.81
N LEU A 56 1.40 3.86 -1.88
CA LEU A 56 0.31 2.90 -1.87
C LEU A 56 -0.35 2.85 -0.50
N ALA A 57 -1.65 2.54 -0.51
CA ALA A 57 -2.37 2.10 0.67
C ALA A 57 -2.57 0.59 0.58
N VAL A 58 -2.30 -0.11 1.66
CA VAL A 58 -2.49 -1.56 1.75
C VAL A 58 -3.47 -1.82 2.88
N GLU A 59 -4.60 -2.43 2.53
CA GLU A 59 -5.67 -2.75 3.47
C GLU A 59 -5.73 -4.25 3.65
N VAL A 60 -5.82 -4.70 4.90
CA VAL A 60 -6.02 -6.11 5.25
C VAL A 60 -7.40 -6.25 5.86
N ARG A 61 -8.17 -7.19 5.35
CA ARG A 61 -9.51 -7.53 5.85
C ARG A 61 -9.55 -8.99 6.24
N SER A 62 -10.32 -9.31 7.25
CA SER A 62 -10.55 -10.70 7.64
C SER A 62 -12.00 -10.95 8.00
N GLY A 63 -12.41 -12.20 7.89
CA GLY A 63 -13.77 -12.62 8.23
C GLY A 63 -13.83 -14.13 8.43
N GLY A 64 -14.98 -14.60 8.93
CA GLY A 64 -15.20 -16.01 9.14
C GLY A 64 -15.42 -16.74 7.82
N ILE A 65 -14.90 -17.97 7.73
CA ILE A 65 -15.06 -18.83 6.56
C ILE A 65 -16.52 -19.29 6.35
N HIS A 66 -17.38 -19.03 7.31
CA HIS A 66 -18.80 -19.43 7.25
C HIS A 66 -19.73 -18.30 6.82
N GLY A 67 -19.24 -17.38 5.98
CA GLY A 67 -20.07 -16.34 5.40
C GLY A 67 -20.15 -15.05 6.19
N ALA A 68 -19.38 -14.89 7.26
CA ALA A 68 -19.28 -13.62 7.95
C ALA A 68 -18.62 -12.59 7.03
N PRO A 69 -19.11 -11.34 7.00
CA PRO A 69 -18.52 -10.32 6.13
C PRO A 69 -17.08 -10.03 6.52
N LEU A 70 -16.25 -9.70 5.50
CA LEU A 70 -14.88 -9.26 5.74
C LEU A 70 -14.89 -7.88 6.40
N GLN A 71 -14.06 -7.72 7.42
CA GLN A 71 -13.93 -6.47 8.17
C GLN A 71 -12.48 -6.00 8.17
N ASP A 72 -12.30 -4.69 8.25
CA ASP A 72 -10.97 -4.10 8.27
C ASP A 72 -10.17 -4.57 9.50
N VAL A 73 -8.92 -4.97 9.26
CA VAL A 73 -7.98 -5.43 10.28
C VAL A 73 -6.87 -4.41 10.48
N VAL A 74 -6.22 -4.03 9.38
CA VAL A 74 -5.11 -3.09 9.43
C VAL A 74 -5.07 -2.27 8.14
N HIS A 75 -4.68 -1.00 8.28
CA HIS A 75 -4.43 -0.07 7.18
C HIS A 75 -2.97 0.34 7.24
N CYS A 76 -2.24 0.07 6.17
CA CYS A 76 -0.82 0.42 6.06
C CYS A 76 -0.59 1.32 4.87
N VAL A 77 0.56 1.98 4.85
CA VAL A 77 1.04 2.73 3.70
C VAL A 77 2.44 2.25 3.33
N ALA A 78 2.76 2.35 2.06
CA ALA A 78 4.07 1.93 1.55
C ALA A 78 4.51 2.88 0.45
N VAL A 79 5.83 3.07 0.33
CA VAL A 79 6.43 3.86 -0.74
C VAL A 79 7.50 3.02 -1.42
N TYR A 80 7.44 2.97 -2.75
CA TYR A 80 8.38 2.23 -3.59
C TYR A 80 8.98 3.15 -4.63
N THR A 81 10.24 2.90 -5.00
CA THR A 81 10.90 3.59 -6.09
C THR A 81 11.19 2.61 -7.22
N ALA A 82 10.75 2.95 -8.43
CA ALA A 82 11.10 2.17 -9.61
C ALA A 82 12.58 2.37 -9.94
N VAL A 83 13.26 1.27 -10.26
CA VAL A 83 14.69 1.29 -10.56
C VAL A 83 15.00 0.59 -11.86
N ASP A 84 16.14 0.93 -12.45
CA ASP A 84 16.69 0.25 -13.62
C ASP A 84 17.66 -0.87 -13.18
N MET A 85 18.38 -1.44 -14.14
CA MET A 85 19.31 -2.54 -13.88
C MET A 85 20.50 -2.13 -13.00
N ASP A 86 20.79 -0.84 -12.91
CA ASP A 86 21.87 -0.29 -12.10
C ASP A 86 21.37 0.26 -10.76
N ASP A 87 20.13 -0.08 -10.39
CA ASP A 87 19.43 0.41 -9.18
C ASP A 87 19.27 1.94 -9.15
N ALA A 88 19.31 2.59 -10.31
CA ALA A 88 19.05 4.02 -10.42
C ALA A 88 17.54 4.28 -10.58
N PRO A 89 17.01 5.38 -10.02
CA PRO A 89 15.58 5.70 -10.17
C PRO A 89 15.16 5.76 -11.64
N ARG A 90 13.99 5.20 -11.94
CA ARG A 90 13.42 5.15 -13.29
C ARG A 90 12.03 5.77 -13.26
N ALA A 91 11.73 6.64 -14.23
CA ALA A 91 10.45 7.31 -14.29
C ALA A 91 9.28 6.32 -14.42
N VAL A 92 8.18 6.62 -13.76
CA VAL A 92 6.94 5.87 -13.83
C VAL A 92 5.85 6.71 -14.46
N ASP A 93 4.84 6.04 -15.05
CA ASP A 93 3.68 6.71 -15.58
C ASP A 93 2.93 7.41 -14.44
N LYS A 94 2.41 8.59 -14.74
CA LYS A 94 1.66 9.36 -13.77
C LYS A 94 0.28 8.72 -13.53
N TRP A 95 -0.07 8.59 -12.26
CA TRP A 95 -1.41 8.23 -11.83
C TRP A 95 -1.92 9.32 -10.88
N SER A 96 -3.20 9.65 -10.98
CA SER A 96 -3.84 10.63 -10.10
C SER A 96 -5.21 10.11 -9.66
N PRO A 97 -5.59 10.36 -8.39
CA PRO A 97 -6.92 9.97 -7.94
C PRO A 97 -8.00 10.79 -8.66
N GLU A 98 -9.03 10.12 -9.15
CA GLU A 98 -10.10 10.76 -9.92
C GLU A 98 -11.45 10.71 -9.20
N THR A 99 -11.73 9.58 -8.52
CA THR A 99 -12.99 9.44 -7.78
C THR A 99 -12.88 10.06 -6.39
N PRO A 100 -14.01 10.48 -5.77
CA PRO A 100 -14.00 10.97 -4.40
C PRO A 100 -13.39 9.96 -3.41
N GLY A 101 -13.64 8.67 -3.61
CA GLY A 101 -13.07 7.62 -2.78
C GLY A 101 -11.56 7.52 -2.92
N ASP A 102 -11.05 7.59 -4.15
CA ASP A 102 -9.61 7.57 -4.42
C ASP A 102 -8.92 8.80 -3.83
N ILE A 103 -9.53 9.98 -3.95
CA ILE A 103 -9.00 11.22 -3.38
C ILE A 103 -8.92 11.12 -1.86
N ALA A 104 -9.97 10.63 -1.21
CA ALA A 104 -9.99 10.48 0.24
C ALA A 104 -8.94 9.48 0.72
N LEU A 105 -8.79 8.35 0.02
CA LEU A 105 -7.77 7.34 0.34
C LEU A 105 -6.36 7.92 0.18
N ALA A 106 -6.11 8.66 -0.90
CA ALA A 106 -4.81 9.28 -1.15
C ALA A 106 -4.46 10.29 -0.05
N GLN A 107 -5.41 11.09 0.40
CA GLN A 107 -5.21 12.05 1.48
C GLN A 107 -4.88 11.36 2.79
N ARG A 108 -5.59 10.30 3.15
CA ARG A 108 -5.31 9.53 4.37
C ARG A 108 -3.94 8.86 4.32
N ALA A 109 -3.61 8.26 3.19
CA ALA A 109 -2.31 7.61 3.00
C ALA A 109 -1.16 8.61 3.11
N GLN A 110 -1.30 9.79 2.49
CA GLN A 110 -0.29 10.83 2.55
C GLN A 110 -0.09 11.35 3.97
N ALA A 111 -1.19 11.51 4.73
CA ALA A 111 -1.11 11.93 6.13
C ALA A 111 -0.34 10.91 6.98
N HIS A 112 -0.55 9.62 6.77
CA HIS A 112 0.20 8.57 7.46
C HIS A 112 1.69 8.59 7.10
N ILE A 113 2.01 8.77 5.82
CA ILE A 113 3.40 8.86 5.36
C ILE A 113 4.09 10.07 5.97
N ASP A 114 3.45 11.23 5.95
CA ASP A 114 4.00 12.47 6.50
C ASP A 114 4.22 12.36 8.01
N ALA A 115 3.27 11.77 8.73
CA ALA A 115 3.40 11.55 10.17
C ALA A 115 4.57 10.62 10.50
N ALA A 116 4.75 9.55 9.73
CA ALA A 116 5.84 8.61 9.93
C ALA A 116 7.20 9.26 9.64
N ARG A 117 7.30 10.07 8.60
CA ARG A 117 8.53 10.81 8.27
C ARG A 117 8.87 11.86 9.31
N ALA A 118 7.87 12.54 9.86
CA ALA A 118 8.07 13.54 10.91
C ALA A 118 8.54 12.91 12.23
N ALA A 119 8.25 11.64 12.46
CA ALA A 119 8.67 10.91 13.66
C ALA A 119 10.11 10.39 13.61
N GLN A 120 10.75 10.50 12.46
CA GLN A 120 12.15 10.04 12.28
C GLN A 120 13.18 11.07 12.73
#